data_1249722b37ec9ccee5d1133d9618de74
#
_entry.id   1249722b37ec9ccee5d1133d9618de74
#
_cell.length_a   1.000
_cell.length_b   1.000
_cell.length_c   1.000
_cell.angle_alpha   90.00
_cell.angle_beta   90.00
_cell.angle_gamma   90.00
#
_symmetry.space_group_name_H-M   'P 1'
#
loop_
_entity.id
_entity.type
_entity.pdbx_description
1 polymer ?
#
loop_
_entity_poly.entity_id
_entity_poly.type
_entity_poly.pdbx_seq_one_letter_code
_entity_poly.pdbx_strand_id
1 'polypeptide(L)' 'MHKCIVKVILHRGAPIYYASIHRSTMDAAIDAMERFGHAAKISVKRLGA' A
#
# COMPACT_ATOMS: atom_id res chain seq x y z
N MET A 1 1.16 -7.72 -14.47
CA MET A 1 1.40 -6.89 -13.30
C MET A 1 0.45 -5.71 -13.30
N HIS A 2 0.09 -5.24 -12.13
CA HIS A 2 -0.92 -4.20 -11.98
C HIS A 2 -0.36 -3.01 -11.24
N LYS A 3 -0.78 -1.82 -11.67
CA LYS A 3 -0.46 -0.60 -10.95
C LYS A 3 -1.41 -0.48 -9.77
N CYS A 4 -0.85 -0.28 -8.58
CA CYS A 4 -1.62 -0.18 -7.35
C CYS A 4 -1.33 1.12 -6.64
N ILE A 5 -2.34 1.68 -5.99
CA ILE A 5 -2.16 2.79 -5.07
C ILE A 5 -2.18 2.22 -3.66
N VAL A 6 -1.15 2.51 -2.91
CA VAL A 6 -1.02 2.06 -1.53
C VAL A 6 -1.23 3.26 -0.61
N LYS A 7 -2.11 3.09 0.35
CA LYS A 7 -2.37 4.09 1.38
C LYS A 7 -1.91 3.51 2.71
N VAL A 8 -0.96 4.17 3.34
CA VAL A 8 -0.43 3.77 4.63
C VAL A 8 -0.90 4.77 5.68
N ILE A 9 -1.66 4.28 6.65
CA ILE A 9 -2.13 5.10 7.76
C ILE A 9 -1.25 4.81 8.96
N LEU A 10 -0.58 5.86 9.43
CA LEU A 10 0.30 5.78 10.58
C LEU A 10 -0.48 6.11 11.84
N HIS A 11 0.08 5.77 13.00
CA HIS A 11 -0.54 6.12 14.29
C HIS A 11 -0.52 7.64 14.50
N ARG A 12 0.43 8.33 13.87
CA ARG A 12 0.55 9.78 13.93
C ARG A 12 0.91 10.31 12.55
N GLY A 13 0.48 11.52 12.26
CA GLY A 13 0.81 12.20 11.03
C GLY A 13 -0.15 11.94 9.91
N ALA A 14 0.16 12.49 8.75
CA ALA A 14 -0.68 12.35 7.57
C ALA A 14 -0.51 10.98 6.93
N PRO A 15 -1.57 10.48 6.27
CA PRO A 15 -1.45 9.22 5.51
C PRO A 15 -0.40 9.36 4.40
N ILE A 16 0.25 8.25 4.10
CA ILE A 16 1.21 8.18 3.01
C ILE A 16 0.54 7.49 1.83
N TYR A 17 0.66 8.09 0.65
CA TYR A 17 0.14 7.50 -0.58
C TYR A 17 1.30 7.31 -1.55
N TYR A 18 1.36 6.14 -2.20
CA TYR A 18 2.30 5.94 -3.28
C TYR A 18 1.76 4.92 -4.27
N ALA A 19 2.29 4.96 -5.48
CA ALA A 19 1.95 4.00 -6.52
C ALA A 19 3.08 3.01 -6.69
N SER A 20 2.73 1.75 -6.93
CA SER A 20 3.73 0.73 -7.23
C SER A 20 3.10 -0.34 -8.11
N ILE A 21 3.95 -1.16 -8.72
CA ILE A 21 3.51 -2.21 -9.62
C ILE A 21 3.73 -3.55 -8.95
N HIS A 22 2.67 -4.34 -8.85
CA HIS A 22 2.70 -5.64 -8.18
C HIS A 22 1.86 -6.65 -8.94
N ARG A 23 2.04 -7.92 -8.62
CA ARG A 23 1.27 -9.01 -9.22
C ARG A 23 -0.18 -8.98 -8.76
N SER A 24 -0.42 -8.53 -7.55
CA SER A 24 -1.76 -8.47 -6.98
C SER A 24 -1.80 -7.43 -5.88
N THR A 25 -3.02 -7.08 -5.43
CA THR A 25 -3.17 -6.17 -4.31
C THR A 25 -2.61 -6.78 -3.02
N MET A 26 -2.73 -8.09 -2.86
CA MET A 26 -2.16 -8.78 -1.70
C MET A 26 -0.63 -8.65 -1.69
N ASP A 27 0.01 -8.82 -2.83
CA ASP A 27 1.45 -8.68 -2.95
C ASP A 27 1.89 -7.26 -2.58
N ALA A 28 1.14 -6.26 -3.06
CA ALA A 28 1.40 -4.87 -2.72
C ALA A 28 1.23 -4.62 -1.22
N ALA A 29 0.22 -5.20 -0.61
CA ALA A 29 -0.02 -5.06 0.83
C ALA A 29 1.11 -5.68 1.64
N ILE A 30 1.58 -6.85 1.25
CA ILE A 30 2.69 -7.52 1.94
C ILE A 30 3.96 -6.67 1.85
N ASP A 31 4.26 -6.16 0.67
CA ASP A 31 5.40 -5.28 0.46
C ASP A 31 5.31 -4.03 1.36
N ALA A 32 4.12 -3.43 1.42
CA ALA A 32 3.89 -2.25 2.25
C ALA A 32 4.06 -2.58 3.74
N MET A 33 3.59 -3.74 4.17
CA MET A 33 3.74 -4.16 5.56
C MET A 33 5.21 -4.34 5.94
N GLU A 34 6.02 -4.82 5.03
CA GLU A 34 7.46 -4.95 5.26
C GLU A 34 8.14 -3.58 5.35
N ARG A 35 7.71 -2.62 4.53
CA ARG A 35 8.27 -1.28 4.52
C ARG A 35 7.80 -0.43 5.70
N PHE A 36 6.55 -0.62 6.10
CA PHE A 36 5.90 0.19 7.12
C PHE A 36 5.34 -0.70 8.23
N GLY A 37 6.24 -1.42 8.88
CA GLY A 37 5.86 -2.36 9.94
C GLY A 37 5.15 -1.74 11.13
N HIS A 38 5.22 -0.40 11.26
CA HIS A 38 4.55 0.32 12.35
C HIS A 38 3.23 0.95 11.93
N ALA A 39 2.77 0.67 10.73
CA ALA A 39 1.53 1.26 10.24
C ALA A 39 0.33 0.76 11.04
N ALA A 40 -0.61 1.67 11.30
CA ALA A 40 -1.87 1.31 11.92
C ALA A 40 -2.78 0.58 10.95
N LYS A 41 -2.71 0.95 9.66
CA LYS A 41 -3.53 0.32 8.63
C LYS A 41 -2.87 0.51 7.26
N ILE A 42 -2.98 -0.49 6.43
CA ILE A 42 -2.51 -0.43 5.05
C ILE A 42 -3.68 -0.80 4.15
N SER A 43 -3.96 0.04 3.16
CA SER A 43 -4.99 -0.21 2.15
C SER A 43 -4.37 -0.18 0.78
N VAL A 44 -4.80 -1.08 -0.08
CA VAL A 44 -4.30 -1.14 -1.47
C VAL A 44 -5.48 -1.16 -2.42
N LYS A 45 -5.38 -0.36 -3.46
CA LYS A 45 -6.40 -0.31 -4.50
C LYS A 45 -5.71 -0.49 -5.86
N ARG A 46 -6.22 -1.41 -6.66
CA ARG A 46 -5.72 -1.61 -8.02
C ARG A 46 -6.27 -0.52 -8.93
N LEU A 47 -5.39 0.08 -9.74
CA LEU A 47 -5.77 1.10 -10.70
C LEU A 47 -5.99 0.48 -12.08
N GLY A 48 -7.01 0.98 -12.74
CA GLY A 48 -7.31 0.58 -14.09
C GLY A 48 -7.98 -0.78 -14.18
N ALA A 49 -8.13 -1.18 -15.39
CA ALA A 49 -8.73 -2.48 -15.68
C ALA A 49 -7.66 -3.53 -15.87
#